data_30305211e5cf47501d2a165961e7fccb
#
_entry.id   30305211e5cf47501d2a165961e7fccb
#
_cell.length_a   1.000
_cell.length_b   1.000
_cell.length_c   1.000
_cell.angle_alpha   90.00
_cell.angle_beta   90.00
_cell.angle_gamma   90.00
#
_symmetry.space_group_name_H-M   'P 1'
#
loop_
_entity.id
_entity.type
_entity.pdbx_description
1 polymer ?
#
loop_
_entity_poly.entity_id
_entity_poly.type
_entity_poly.pdbx_seq_one_letter_code
_entity_poly.pdbx_strand_id
1 'polypeptide(L)'
;LKNDIRLTWDSLSTPTVEQQLSAKRVSSTNCWIFKSPDESLGFLMTNVHEPLKYPELKNIDFLYVPIKILHYNGRNIELPSCLEIHLDPECDSELLAMVFDRMEDFQPDGKYTSELMIKTLNNAIDLLKRPKRPPSKQEVIGAWGELLILYSLIQESSNHTEIIRIINGWESEGGQRDIIDFRLPFLEGGTVNEIKTSSASREHHIHGLNQLIIPEGFAKGWLTSILIRETDGSTGFTCQGLLEKIINLFSGNEEEIIQQITTLEFKIENRGNACRDSRYYFMLTNDSLRKIKMNEVPIPTGSSEIKEIEWLVDVSNIEFESFEISL
;
A
#
# COMPACT_ATOMS: atom_id res chain seq x y z
N LEU A 1 -2.70 -15.02 14.74
CA LEU A 1 -1.84 -15.87 13.90
C LEU A 1 -0.33 -15.57 14.11
N LYS A 2 0.08 -14.30 14.16
CA LYS A 2 1.49 -13.88 14.32
C LYS A 2 2.20 -14.59 15.48
N ASN A 3 1.59 -14.60 16.66
CA ASN A 3 2.15 -15.29 17.83
C ASN A 3 2.19 -16.81 17.65
N ASP A 4 1.20 -17.38 16.98
CA ASP A 4 1.11 -18.82 16.74
C ASP A 4 2.17 -19.29 15.73
N ILE A 5 2.48 -18.50 14.71
CA ILE A 5 3.52 -18.79 13.72
C ILE A 5 4.89 -18.77 14.37
N ARG A 6 5.21 -17.74 15.14
CA ARG A 6 6.48 -17.60 15.86
C ARG A 6 6.70 -18.74 16.84
N LEU A 7 5.73 -19.00 17.72
CA LEU A 7 5.77 -20.13 18.66
C LEU A 7 5.88 -21.47 17.94
N THR A 8 5.32 -21.59 16.76
CA THR A 8 5.38 -22.80 15.97
C THR A 8 6.77 -23.00 15.38
N TRP A 9 7.43 -21.96 14.84
CA TRP A 9 8.81 -22.05 14.36
C TRP A 9 9.77 -22.39 15.49
N ASP A 10 9.65 -21.73 16.63
CA ASP A 10 10.48 -22.01 17.81
C ASP A 10 10.30 -23.47 18.29
N SER A 11 9.14 -24.07 18.01
CA SER A 11 8.85 -25.49 18.35
C SER A 11 9.35 -26.50 17.32
N LEU A 12 9.78 -26.07 16.12
CA LEU A 12 10.31 -26.99 15.10
C LEU A 12 11.74 -27.39 15.44
N SER A 13 11.98 -28.70 15.55
CA SER A 13 13.33 -29.25 15.68
C SER A 13 14.09 -29.11 14.36
N THR A 14 15.37 -28.78 14.41
CA THR A 14 16.24 -28.85 13.23
C THR A 14 16.34 -30.26 12.75
N PRO A 15 16.05 -30.58 11.48
CA PRO A 15 16.17 -31.91 10.95
C PRO A 15 17.66 -32.36 10.91
N THR A 16 17.90 -33.64 11.19
CA THR A 16 19.25 -34.20 11.24
C THR A 16 19.74 -34.81 9.93
N VAL A 17 18.86 -34.86 8.92
CA VAL A 17 19.16 -35.50 7.62
C VAL A 17 19.06 -34.45 6.52
N GLU A 18 20.10 -34.36 5.67
CA GLU A 18 20.09 -33.58 4.45
C GLU A 18 18.85 -33.96 3.61
N GLN A 19 18.13 -32.95 3.09
CA GLN A 19 16.87 -33.04 2.32
C GLN A 19 15.59 -33.31 3.13
N GLN A 20 15.62 -33.43 4.45
CA GLN A 20 14.40 -33.42 5.25
C GLN A 20 14.07 -32.02 5.73
N LEU A 21 12.78 -31.71 5.73
CA LEU A 21 12.23 -30.46 6.32
C LEU A 21 11.46 -30.87 7.58
N SER A 22 11.69 -30.17 8.68
CA SER A 22 10.77 -30.18 9.81
C SER A 22 9.65 -29.19 9.52
N ALA A 23 8.42 -29.68 9.34
CA ALA A 23 7.32 -28.84 8.89
C ALA A 23 6.09 -29.00 9.76
N LYS A 24 5.31 -27.91 9.89
CA LYS A 24 4.02 -27.89 10.56
C LYS A 24 3.02 -27.07 9.74
N ARG A 25 1.81 -27.60 9.59
CA ARG A 25 0.74 -26.90 8.87
C ARG A 25 0.23 -25.74 9.71
N VAL A 26 0.06 -24.59 9.07
CA VAL A 26 -0.65 -23.45 9.65
C VAL A 26 -2.14 -23.76 9.61
N SER A 27 -2.81 -23.73 10.76
CA SER A 27 -4.20 -24.15 10.93
C SER A 27 -5.12 -23.42 9.93
N SER A 28 -6.04 -24.19 9.32
CA SER A 28 -7.06 -23.70 8.39
C SER A 28 -6.54 -23.07 7.08
N THR A 29 -5.24 -23.19 6.78
CA THR A 29 -4.64 -22.62 5.56
C THR A 29 -4.08 -23.68 4.62
N ASN A 30 -3.70 -23.28 3.41
CA ASN A 30 -2.91 -24.10 2.48
C ASN A 30 -1.39 -23.93 2.67
N CYS A 31 -0.97 -23.39 3.81
CA CYS A 31 0.42 -23.10 4.12
C CYS A 31 1.00 -24.04 5.19
N TRP A 32 2.28 -24.29 5.05
CA TRP A 32 3.12 -24.95 6.02
C TRP A 32 4.31 -24.06 6.34
N ILE A 33 4.74 -24.07 7.57
CA ILE A 33 6.01 -23.50 7.97
C ILE A 33 7.01 -24.63 8.12
N PHE A 34 8.27 -24.40 7.76
CA PHE A 34 9.29 -25.42 7.86
C PHE A 34 10.62 -24.85 8.36
N LYS A 35 11.46 -25.77 8.84
CA LYS A 35 12.84 -25.54 9.16
C LYS A 35 13.68 -26.56 8.40
N SER A 36 14.78 -26.12 7.78
CA SER A 36 15.73 -26.96 7.05
C SER A 36 16.94 -27.34 7.90
N PRO A 37 17.80 -28.30 7.45
CA PRO A 37 18.95 -28.73 8.22
C PRO A 37 19.99 -27.64 8.50
N ASP A 38 20.11 -26.66 7.64
CA ASP A 38 20.95 -25.46 7.79
C ASP A 38 20.34 -24.38 8.69
N GLU A 39 19.25 -24.73 9.40
CA GLU A 39 18.48 -23.84 10.26
C GLU A 39 17.70 -22.73 9.54
N SER A 40 17.74 -22.68 8.21
CA SER A 40 16.91 -21.73 7.46
C SER A 40 15.44 -22.04 7.69
N LEU A 41 14.65 -20.96 7.80
CA LEU A 41 13.22 -21.02 7.97
C LEU A 41 12.53 -20.82 6.63
N GLY A 42 11.30 -21.28 6.50
CA GLY A 42 10.57 -21.03 5.28
C GLY A 42 9.09 -21.37 5.34
N PHE A 43 8.47 -21.15 4.19
CA PHE A 43 7.09 -21.48 3.92
C PHE A 43 6.95 -22.38 2.74
N LEU A 44 5.95 -23.20 2.81
CA LEU A 44 5.48 -24.02 1.72
C LEU A 44 3.99 -23.76 1.54
N MET A 45 3.62 -23.25 0.39
CA MET A 45 2.22 -23.11 -0.03
C MET A 45 1.86 -24.26 -0.95
N THR A 46 0.68 -24.84 -0.77
CA THR A 46 0.22 -25.99 -1.58
C THR A 46 -0.98 -25.61 -2.43
N ASN A 47 -1.18 -26.32 -3.55
CA ASN A 47 -2.26 -26.07 -4.50
C ASN A 47 -2.23 -24.64 -5.08
N VAL A 48 -1.04 -24.15 -5.40
CA VAL A 48 -0.83 -22.84 -6.01
C VAL A 48 -0.31 -22.99 -7.45
N HIS A 49 -0.51 -21.97 -8.26
CA HIS A 49 0.09 -21.92 -9.60
C HIS A 49 1.53 -21.42 -9.53
N GLU A 50 2.35 -21.86 -10.47
CA GLU A 50 3.69 -21.29 -10.64
C GLU A 50 3.57 -19.79 -10.96
N PRO A 51 4.28 -18.93 -10.23
CA PRO A 51 4.26 -17.49 -10.50
C PRO A 51 4.87 -17.18 -11.86
N LEU A 52 4.30 -16.22 -12.59
CA LEU A 52 4.84 -15.76 -13.87
C LEU A 52 6.23 -15.12 -13.72
N LYS A 53 6.52 -14.54 -12.56
CA LYS A 53 7.79 -13.90 -12.25
C LYS A 53 8.07 -14.03 -10.76
N TYR A 54 9.30 -14.43 -10.46
CA TYR A 54 9.83 -14.43 -9.08
C TYR A 54 10.45 -13.07 -8.77
N PRO A 55 10.20 -12.49 -7.60
CA PRO A 55 10.90 -11.29 -7.17
C PRO A 55 12.36 -11.62 -6.83
N GLU A 56 13.28 -10.76 -7.22
CA GLU A 56 14.67 -10.84 -6.77
C GLU A 56 14.79 -10.17 -5.40
N LEU A 57 14.71 -10.96 -4.35
CA LEU A 57 14.79 -10.48 -2.97
C LEU A 57 16.09 -11.00 -2.34
N LYS A 58 16.82 -10.08 -1.70
CA LYS A 58 18.00 -10.47 -0.92
C LYS A 58 17.56 -11.34 0.25
N ASN A 59 18.23 -12.47 0.45
CA ASN A 59 18.01 -13.41 1.55
C ASN A 59 16.66 -14.14 1.52
N ILE A 60 15.97 -14.16 0.37
CA ILE A 60 14.75 -14.94 0.18
C ILE A 60 14.79 -15.64 -1.18
N ASP A 61 14.72 -16.95 -1.18
CA ASP A 61 14.69 -17.78 -2.38
C ASP A 61 13.30 -18.38 -2.60
N PHE A 62 12.88 -18.44 -3.85
CA PHE A 62 11.61 -19.00 -4.26
C PHE A 62 11.84 -20.21 -5.15
N LEU A 63 11.15 -21.30 -4.86
CA LEU A 63 11.22 -22.54 -5.64
C LEU A 63 9.81 -23.09 -5.85
N TYR A 64 9.38 -23.21 -7.11
CA TYR A 64 8.15 -23.95 -7.44
C TYR A 64 8.47 -25.42 -7.67
N VAL A 65 7.70 -26.29 -7.01
CA VAL A 65 7.84 -27.76 -7.12
C VAL A 65 6.48 -28.36 -7.45
N PRO A 66 6.34 -29.09 -8.55
CA PRO A 66 5.06 -29.71 -8.93
C PRO A 66 4.53 -30.69 -7.87
N ILE A 67 5.44 -31.41 -7.20
CA ILE A 67 5.10 -32.34 -6.12
C ILE A 67 6.21 -32.27 -5.07
N LYS A 68 5.83 -32.02 -3.82
CA LYS A 68 6.73 -32.08 -2.66
C LYS A 68 6.33 -33.22 -1.73
N ILE A 69 7.30 -34.01 -1.32
CA ILE A 69 7.09 -35.05 -0.32
C ILE A 69 7.60 -34.55 1.04
N LEU A 70 6.69 -34.47 2.00
CA LEU A 70 7.02 -34.15 3.39
C LEU A 70 6.89 -35.37 4.28
N HIS A 71 7.83 -35.53 5.19
CA HIS A 71 7.71 -36.52 6.28
C HIS A 71 7.03 -35.82 7.47
N TYR A 72 5.76 -36.18 7.71
CA TYR A 72 4.95 -35.56 8.77
C TYR A 72 4.26 -36.64 9.62
N ASN A 73 4.43 -36.57 10.93
CA ASN A 73 3.85 -37.54 11.89
C ASN A 73 4.13 -39.00 11.52
N GLY A 74 5.37 -39.31 11.10
CA GLY A 74 5.80 -40.66 10.75
C GLY A 74 5.28 -41.19 9.42
N ARG A 75 4.71 -40.33 8.55
CA ARG A 75 4.19 -40.69 7.22
C ARG A 75 4.71 -39.73 6.17
N ASN A 76 4.88 -40.26 4.95
CA ASN A 76 5.13 -39.39 3.80
C ASN A 76 3.80 -38.84 3.27
N ILE A 77 3.73 -37.53 3.12
CA ILE A 77 2.60 -36.82 2.55
C ILE A 77 3.07 -36.18 1.25
N GLU A 78 2.34 -36.44 0.16
CA GLU A 78 2.55 -35.77 -1.12
C GLU A 78 1.73 -34.49 -1.16
N LEU A 79 2.38 -33.37 -1.41
CA LEU A 79 1.78 -32.06 -1.53
C LEU A 79 1.93 -31.61 -3.00
N PRO A 80 0.81 -31.40 -3.72
CA PRO A 80 0.86 -31.00 -5.11
C PRO A 80 1.03 -29.48 -5.26
N SER A 81 1.66 -29.07 -6.35
CA SER A 81 1.75 -27.67 -6.81
C SER A 81 2.20 -26.73 -5.69
N CYS A 82 3.46 -26.89 -5.27
CA CYS A 82 4.00 -26.18 -4.12
C CYS A 82 4.88 -25.00 -4.53
N LEU A 83 4.71 -23.87 -3.84
CA LEU A 83 5.66 -22.77 -3.80
C LEU A 83 6.41 -22.82 -2.47
N GLU A 84 7.71 -23.07 -2.54
CA GLU A 84 8.63 -22.99 -1.40
C GLU A 84 9.24 -21.59 -1.34
N ILE A 85 9.32 -21.05 -0.15
CA ILE A 85 9.96 -19.76 0.12
C ILE A 85 10.96 -20.01 1.22
N HIS A 86 12.24 -19.95 0.87
CA HIS A 86 13.35 -20.15 1.79
C HIS A 86 13.89 -18.81 2.25
N LEU A 87 14.15 -18.72 3.53
CA LEU A 87 14.72 -17.55 4.17
C LEU A 87 16.11 -17.86 4.63
N ASP A 88 17.04 -17.01 4.25
CA ASP A 88 18.37 -17.02 4.83
C ASP A 88 18.27 -16.93 6.38
N PRO A 89 19.10 -17.63 7.16
CA PRO A 89 19.15 -17.53 8.62
C PRO A 89 19.32 -16.10 9.16
N GLU A 90 19.87 -15.20 8.36
CA GLU A 90 19.97 -13.76 8.70
C GLU A 90 18.66 -13.00 8.47
N CYS A 91 17.65 -13.61 7.87
CA CYS A 91 16.37 -12.95 7.61
C CYS A 91 15.53 -12.89 8.89
N ASP A 92 14.95 -11.73 9.13
CA ASP A 92 14.12 -11.52 10.32
C ASP A 92 12.81 -12.32 10.25
N SER A 93 12.64 -13.27 11.17
CA SER A 93 11.41 -14.05 11.28
C SER A 93 10.15 -13.19 11.58
N GLU A 94 10.33 -11.99 12.11
CA GLU A 94 9.22 -11.05 12.31
C GLU A 94 8.63 -10.57 10.97
N LEU A 95 9.46 -10.40 9.95
CA LEU A 95 9.00 -10.05 8.61
C LEU A 95 7.96 -11.04 8.09
N LEU A 96 8.24 -12.32 8.26
CA LEU A 96 7.35 -13.34 7.76
C LEU A 96 6.07 -13.49 8.58
N ALA A 97 6.16 -13.31 9.88
CA ALA A 97 4.97 -13.26 10.71
C ALA A 97 4.06 -12.09 10.29
N MET A 98 4.63 -10.92 9.94
CA MET A 98 3.87 -9.80 9.37
C MET A 98 3.25 -10.12 8.02
N VAL A 99 3.96 -10.81 7.13
CA VAL A 99 3.43 -11.23 5.82
C VAL A 99 2.22 -12.13 5.98
N PHE A 100 2.27 -13.09 6.93
CA PHE A 100 1.14 -13.97 7.19
C PHE A 100 -0.07 -13.26 7.78
N ASP A 101 0.13 -12.37 8.74
CA ASP A 101 -0.96 -11.55 9.29
C ASP A 101 -1.66 -10.78 8.17
N ARG A 102 -0.88 -10.20 7.25
CA ARG A 102 -1.41 -9.47 6.10
C ARG A 102 -2.15 -10.37 5.09
N MET A 103 -1.66 -11.57 4.86
CA MET A 103 -2.35 -12.50 3.97
C MET A 103 -3.69 -12.96 4.54
N GLU A 104 -3.78 -13.12 5.86
CA GLU A 104 -5.03 -13.45 6.55
C GLU A 104 -6.07 -12.34 6.41
N ASP A 105 -5.65 -11.07 6.50
CA ASP A 105 -6.52 -9.91 6.29
C ASP A 105 -7.14 -9.89 4.88
N PHE A 106 -6.39 -10.32 3.85
CA PHE A 106 -6.87 -10.34 2.46
C PHE A 106 -7.67 -11.59 2.10
N GLN A 107 -7.37 -12.73 2.71
CA GLN A 107 -8.02 -14.01 2.44
C GLN A 107 -8.28 -14.79 3.74
N PRO A 108 -9.33 -14.42 4.48
CA PRO A 108 -9.66 -15.05 5.75
C PRO A 108 -10.08 -16.52 5.60
N ASP A 109 -10.39 -17.00 4.38
CA ASP A 109 -10.64 -18.42 4.11
C ASP A 109 -9.37 -19.29 4.11
N GLY A 110 -8.20 -18.68 4.25
CA GLY A 110 -6.90 -19.35 4.34
C GLY A 110 -6.43 -20.03 3.05
N LYS A 111 -7.04 -19.74 1.89
CA LYS A 111 -6.63 -20.27 0.58
C LYS A 111 -5.78 -19.26 -0.16
N TYR A 112 -4.55 -19.11 0.25
CA TYR A 112 -3.64 -18.13 -0.30
C TYR A 112 -3.13 -18.52 -1.69
N THR A 113 -2.91 -17.51 -2.54
CA THR A 113 -2.30 -17.66 -3.87
C THR A 113 -0.84 -17.25 -3.86
N SER A 114 -0.06 -17.76 -4.83
CA SER A 114 1.34 -17.38 -5.00
C SER A 114 1.49 -15.87 -5.28
N GLU A 115 0.60 -15.29 -6.07
CA GLU A 115 0.59 -13.86 -6.40
C GLU A 115 0.35 -13.00 -5.15
N LEU A 116 -0.60 -13.41 -4.29
CA LEU A 116 -0.88 -12.70 -3.05
C LEU A 116 0.35 -12.74 -2.12
N MET A 117 0.99 -13.90 -1.97
CA MET A 117 2.21 -14.05 -1.16
C MET A 117 3.32 -13.14 -1.68
N ILE A 118 3.62 -13.20 -2.98
CA ILE A 118 4.67 -12.39 -3.61
C ILE A 118 4.38 -10.90 -3.45
N LYS A 119 3.14 -10.48 -3.69
CA LYS A 119 2.72 -9.07 -3.50
C LYS A 119 2.91 -8.63 -2.05
N THR A 120 2.48 -9.45 -1.10
CA THR A 120 2.58 -9.12 0.33
C THR A 120 4.03 -9.07 0.80
N LEU A 121 4.88 -9.99 0.34
CA LEU A 121 6.32 -9.99 0.60
C LEU A 121 6.99 -8.73 0.02
N ASN A 122 6.72 -8.37 -1.23
CA ASN A 122 7.27 -7.16 -1.84
C ASN A 122 6.90 -5.91 -1.03
N ASN A 123 5.64 -5.79 -0.62
CA ASN A 123 5.18 -4.68 0.19
C ASN A 123 5.86 -4.64 1.56
N ALA A 124 6.03 -5.78 2.22
CA ALA A 124 6.71 -5.86 3.52
C ALA A 124 8.19 -5.49 3.40
N ILE A 125 8.87 -5.94 2.36
CA ILE A 125 10.29 -5.61 2.11
C ILE A 125 10.47 -4.15 1.79
N ASP A 126 9.60 -3.55 0.99
CA ASP A 126 9.64 -2.12 0.70
C ASP A 126 9.42 -1.27 1.96
N LEU A 127 8.58 -1.73 2.88
CA LEU A 127 8.40 -1.10 4.19
C LEU A 127 9.68 -1.19 5.05
N LEU A 128 10.40 -2.32 5.01
CA LEU A 128 11.65 -2.49 5.76
C LEU A 128 12.83 -1.73 5.14
N LYS A 129 12.85 -1.58 3.80
CA LYS A 129 13.89 -0.81 3.09
C LYS A 129 13.74 0.69 3.28
N ARG A 130 12.58 1.17 3.71
CA ARG A 130 12.38 2.60 3.98
C ARG A 130 13.26 3.01 5.16
N PRO A 131 14.13 4.00 4.99
CA PRO A 131 14.93 4.48 6.10
C PRO A 131 14.00 4.94 7.22
N LYS A 132 14.31 4.56 8.47
CA LYS A 132 13.61 5.03 9.68
C LYS A 132 13.84 6.53 9.96
N ARG A 133 14.11 7.35 8.93
CA ARG A 133 14.22 8.79 9.09
C ARG A 133 12.84 9.41 9.27
N PRO A 134 12.71 10.41 10.09
CA PRO A 134 11.47 11.17 10.15
C PRO A 134 11.16 11.75 8.75
N PRO A 135 9.91 11.79 8.34
CA PRO A 135 9.54 12.34 7.05
C PRO A 135 9.97 13.81 6.97
N SER A 136 10.43 14.22 5.80
CA SER A 136 10.71 15.62 5.50
C SER A 136 9.40 16.43 5.54
N LYS A 137 9.52 17.72 5.74
CA LYS A 137 8.35 18.63 5.74
C LYS A 137 7.59 18.56 4.41
N GLN A 138 8.30 18.40 3.29
CA GLN A 138 7.68 18.29 1.95
C GLN A 138 6.86 17.00 1.80
N GLU A 139 7.37 15.87 2.30
CA GLU A 139 6.62 14.61 2.33
C GLU A 139 5.36 14.72 3.19
N VAL A 140 5.45 15.45 4.33
CA VAL A 140 4.28 15.70 5.19
C VAL A 140 3.26 16.62 4.51
N ILE A 141 3.70 17.67 3.80
CA ILE A 141 2.83 18.56 3.02
C ILE A 141 2.07 17.76 1.95
N GLY A 142 2.75 16.88 1.21
CA GLY A 142 2.11 16.01 0.21
C GLY A 142 1.06 15.10 0.85
N ALA A 143 1.44 14.36 1.88
CA ALA A 143 0.54 13.45 2.60
C ALA A 143 -0.68 14.18 3.20
N TRP A 144 -0.49 15.39 3.71
CA TRP A 144 -1.58 16.21 4.25
C TRP A 144 -2.64 16.54 3.19
N GLY A 145 -2.20 16.92 2.00
CA GLY A 145 -3.13 17.23 0.90
C GLY A 145 -3.92 16.01 0.43
N GLU A 146 -3.27 14.86 0.33
CA GLU A 146 -3.94 13.61 -0.04
C GLU A 146 -4.95 13.17 1.03
N LEU A 147 -4.59 13.25 2.33
CA LEU A 147 -5.50 12.96 3.42
C LEU A 147 -6.70 13.92 3.45
N LEU A 148 -6.50 15.19 3.09
CA LEU A 148 -7.59 16.17 2.99
C LEU A 148 -8.59 15.74 1.89
N ILE A 149 -8.10 15.35 0.72
CA ILE A 149 -8.98 14.87 -0.36
C ILE A 149 -9.66 13.56 0.02
N LEU A 150 -8.94 12.64 0.64
CA LEU A 150 -9.53 11.40 1.16
C LEU A 150 -10.65 11.69 2.17
N TYR A 151 -10.43 12.62 3.10
CA TYR A 151 -11.44 13.07 4.05
C TYR A 151 -12.68 13.60 3.34
N SER A 152 -12.51 14.51 2.36
CA SER A 152 -13.62 15.08 1.60
C SER A 152 -14.44 14.01 0.87
N LEU A 153 -13.78 13.08 0.19
CA LEU A 153 -14.43 12.00 -0.54
C LEU A 153 -15.23 11.07 0.39
N ILE A 154 -14.68 10.75 1.56
CA ILE A 154 -15.36 9.93 2.56
C ILE A 154 -16.53 10.69 3.19
N GLN A 155 -16.38 11.99 3.46
CA GLN A 155 -17.45 12.83 4.01
C GLN A 155 -18.66 12.90 3.08
N GLU A 156 -18.44 12.89 1.78
CA GLU A 156 -19.49 12.91 0.75
C GLU A 156 -20.09 11.52 0.48
N SER A 157 -19.47 10.46 0.98
CA SER A 157 -19.93 9.10 0.73
C SER A 157 -21.17 8.75 1.55
N SER A 158 -22.01 7.88 0.99
CA SER A 158 -23.31 7.55 1.57
C SER A 158 -23.34 6.23 2.34
N ASN A 159 -22.32 5.36 2.18
CA ASN A 159 -22.34 4.02 2.75
C ASN A 159 -20.94 3.38 2.82
N HIS A 160 -20.86 2.30 3.62
CA HIS A 160 -19.65 1.52 3.85
C HIS A 160 -18.94 1.06 2.56
N THR A 161 -19.69 0.50 1.61
CA THR A 161 -19.12 -0.01 0.34
C THR A 161 -18.42 1.08 -0.45
N GLU A 162 -18.99 2.28 -0.46
CA GLU A 162 -18.40 3.44 -1.14
C GLU A 162 -17.13 3.90 -0.42
N ILE A 163 -17.13 3.96 0.91
CA ILE A 163 -15.95 4.29 1.72
C ILE A 163 -14.79 3.33 1.40
N ILE A 164 -15.04 2.02 1.40
CA ILE A 164 -14.03 1.01 1.06
C ILE A 164 -13.51 1.21 -0.36
N ARG A 165 -14.37 1.53 -1.34
CA ARG A 165 -13.96 1.80 -2.72
C ARG A 165 -13.10 3.07 -2.82
N ILE A 166 -13.42 4.12 -2.07
CA ILE A 166 -12.63 5.36 -2.01
C ILE A 166 -11.25 5.06 -1.44
N ILE A 167 -11.16 4.37 -0.29
CA ILE A 167 -9.89 4.01 0.33
C ILE A 167 -9.05 3.14 -0.62
N ASN A 168 -9.66 2.16 -1.28
CA ASN A 168 -8.97 1.30 -2.25
C ASN A 168 -8.51 2.08 -3.49
N GLY A 169 -9.27 3.07 -3.93
CA GLY A 169 -8.91 3.96 -5.03
C GLY A 169 -7.79 4.96 -4.71
N TRP A 170 -7.44 5.13 -3.45
CA TRP A 170 -6.26 5.89 -3.04
C TRP A 170 -5.01 5.04 -3.28
N GLU A 171 -4.33 5.33 -4.40
CA GLU A 171 -3.19 4.55 -4.84
C GLU A 171 -1.96 4.84 -3.98
N SER A 172 -1.33 3.79 -3.51
CA SER A 172 -0.16 3.86 -2.63
C SER A 172 0.84 2.77 -2.97
N GLU A 173 1.19 2.61 -4.24
CA GLU A 173 2.24 1.65 -4.58
C GLU A 173 3.61 2.22 -4.19
N GLY A 174 4.24 1.54 -3.23
CA GLY A 174 5.47 1.92 -2.56
C GLY A 174 6.57 2.42 -3.49
N GLY A 175 6.70 3.75 -3.55
CA GLY A 175 7.86 4.40 -4.18
C GLY A 175 7.80 4.61 -5.68
N GLN A 176 6.76 4.21 -6.38
CA GLN A 176 6.58 4.60 -7.79
C GLN A 176 6.08 6.05 -7.85
N ARG A 177 6.97 6.94 -8.30
CA ARG A 177 6.70 8.40 -8.38
C ARG A 177 5.73 8.80 -9.48
N ASP A 178 5.37 7.86 -10.37
CA ASP A 178 4.62 8.14 -11.61
C ASP A 178 3.15 7.74 -11.55
N ILE A 179 2.63 7.42 -10.36
CA ILE A 179 1.25 6.93 -10.20
C ILE A 179 0.35 8.08 -9.76
N ILE A 180 -0.84 8.16 -10.38
CA ILE A 180 -1.91 9.09 -10.00
C ILE A 180 -2.42 8.73 -8.60
N ASP A 181 -2.59 9.72 -7.72
CA ASP A 181 -2.93 9.53 -6.32
C ASP A 181 -4.29 8.87 -6.08
N PHE A 182 -5.29 9.15 -6.90
CA PHE A 182 -6.63 8.57 -6.78
C PHE A 182 -7.15 8.02 -8.10
N ARG A 183 -7.64 6.76 -8.06
CA ARG A 183 -8.36 6.11 -9.16
C ARG A 183 -9.73 5.66 -8.69
N LEU A 184 -10.77 6.34 -9.14
CA LEU A 184 -12.14 6.17 -8.68
C LEU A 184 -13.05 5.71 -9.85
N PRO A 185 -12.98 4.43 -10.26
CA PRO A 185 -13.69 3.94 -11.44
C PRO A 185 -15.22 3.97 -11.31
N PHE A 186 -15.74 4.12 -10.10
CA PHE A 186 -17.16 4.15 -9.80
C PHE A 186 -17.77 5.56 -9.88
N LEU A 187 -16.95 6.61 -9.97
CA LEU A 187 -17.43 7.99 -10.08
C LEU A 187 -17.57 8.40 -11.55
N GLU A 188 -18.78 8.79 -11.97
CA GLU A 188 -19.10 9.44 -13.25
C GLU A 188 -18.33 8.90 -14.49
N GLY A 189 -18.32 7.60 -14.69
CA GLY A 189 -17.62 6.96 -15.81
C GLY A 189 -16.11 6.75 -15.58
N GLY A 190 -15.68 6.86 -14.33
CA GLY A 190 -14.28 6.74 -13.91
C GLY A 190 -13.59 8.09 -13.84
N THR A 191 -13.09 8.40 -12.66
CA THR A 191 -12.36 9.65 -12.37
C THR A 191 -10.99 9.32 -11.80
N VAL A 192 -9.97 10.04 -12.26
CA VAL A 192 -8.63 10.04 -11.66
C VAL A 192 -8.31 11.44 -11.12
N ASN A 193 -7.52 11.50 -10.05
CA ASN A 193 -7.12 12.75 -9.44
C ASN A 193 -5.69 12.69 -8.93
N GLU A 194 -4.86 13.59 -9.42
CA GLU A 194 -3.50 13.84 -8.94
C GLU A 194 -3.53 15.00 -7.96
N ILE A 195 -2.92 14.86 -6.81
CA ILE A 195 -2.92 15.85 -5.74
C ILE A 195 -1.56 16.53 -5.65
N LYS A 196 -1.55 17.83 -5.76
CA LYS A 196 -0.34 18.64 -5.57
C LYS A 196 -0.57 19.68 -4.49
N THR A 197 0.19 19.58 -3.41
CA THR A 197 0.09 20.46 -2.24
C THR A 197 1.34 21.30 -2.10
N SER A 198 1.15 22.60 -1.87
CA SER A 198 2.24 23.56 -1.67
C SER A 198 1.91 24.55 -0.55
N SER A 199 2.95 25.01 0.15
CA SER A 199 2.83 26.09 1.15
C SER A 199 3.36 27.43 0.66
N ALA A 200 3.81 27.54 -0.58
CA ALA A 200 4.45 28.75 -1.11
C ALA A 200 3.72 29.31 -2.35
N SER A 201 3.55 28.50 -3.38
CA SER A 201 3.00 28.91 -4.68
C SER A 201 2.19 27.77 -5.31
N ARG A 202 1.57 28.04 -6.44
CA ARG A 202 0.91 27.00 -7.26
C ARG A 202 1.82 26.45 -8.35
N GLU A 203 3.12 26.49 -8.10
CA GLU A 203 4.11 25.77 -8.89
C GLU A 203 4.28 24.35 -8.34
N HIS A 204 4.07 23.36 -9.17
CA HIS A 204 4.07 21.96 -8.79
C HIS A 204 5.07 21.15 -9.60
N HIS A 205 5.82 20.29 -8.93
CA HIS A 205 6.66 19.28 -9.57
C HIS A 205 5.80 18.13 -10.09
N ILE A 206 5.90 17.85 -11.38
CA ILE A 206 5.32 16.67 -12.02
C ILE A 206 6.48 15.71 -12.31
N HIS A 207 6.38 14.50 -11.75
CA HIS A 207 7.47 13.51 -11.80
C HIS A 207 7.33 12.50 -12.94
N GLY A 208 6.36 12.66 -13.82
CA GLY A 208 6.16 11.79 -14.97
C GLY A 208 4.88 12.14 -15.73
N LEU A 209 4.88 11.85 -17.03
CA LEU A 209 3.71 12.08 -17.88
C LEU A 209 2.48 11.32 -17.40
N ASN A 210 2.70 10.15 -16.80
CA ASN A 210 1.61 9.30 -16.30
C ASN A 210 0.76 9.98 -15.22
N GLN A 211 1.30 10.98 -14.51
CA GLN A 211 0.55 11.76 -13.53
C GLN A 211 -0.49 12.69 -14.17
N LEU A 212 -0.37 13.00 -15.47
CA LEU A 212 -1.28 13.89 -16.19
C LEU A 212 -2.01 13.21 -17.36
N ILE A 213 -1.78 11.91 -17.58
CA ILE A 213 -2.47 11.14 -18.62
C ILE A 213 -3.64 10.40 -17.99
N ILE A 214 -4.83 10.65 -18.50
CA ILE A 214 -6.03 9.92 -18.08
C ILE A 214 -5.89 8.48 -18.58
N PRO A 215 -5.83 7.47 -17.68
CA PRO A 215 -5.70 6.09 -18.08
C PRO A 215 -6.91 5.59 -18.89
N GLU A 216 -6.70 4.57 -19.72
CA GLU A 216 -7.80 3.91 -20.43
C GLU A 216 -8.86 3.39 -19.43
N GLY A 217 -10.13 3.59 -19.77
CA GLY A 217 -11.26 3.24 -18.89
C GLY A 217 -11.70 4.33 -17.93
N PHE A 218 -11.04 5.50 -17.91
CA PHE A 218 -11.47 6.66 -17.13
C PHE A 218 -11.93 7.81 -18.04
N ALA A 219 -13.04 8.43 -17.67
CA ALA A 219 -13.64 9.52 -18.45
C ALA A 219 -13.11 10.89 -18.07
N LYS A 220 -12.66 11.08 -16.83
CA LYS A 220 -12.24 12.36 -16.26
C LYS A 220 -10.90 12.27 -15.55
N GLY A 221 -10.07 13.29 -15.70
CA GLY A 221 -8.82 13.45 -14.98
C GLY A 221 -8.65 14.85 -14.43
N TRP A 222 -8.30 14.93 -13.16
CA TRP A 222 -8.11 16.18 -12.44
C TRP A 222 -6.71 16.28 -11.84
N LEU A 223 -6.12 17.46 -11.92
CA LEU A 223 -5.03 17.91 -11.09
C LEU A 223 -5.61 18.80 -9.99
N THR A 224 -5.60 18.34 -8.75
CA THR A 224 -6.03 19.14 -7.60
C THR A 224 -4.85 19.87 -6.99
N SER A 225 -4.83 21.18 -7.17
CA SER A 225 -3.81 22.06 -6.59
C SER A 225 -4.30 22.61 -5.25
N ILE A 226 -3.56 22.31 -4.18
CA ILE A 226 -3.88 22.71 -2.81
C ILE A 226 -2.82 23.69 -2.30
N LEU A 227 -3.26 24.88 -1.88
CA LEU A 227 -2.40 25.85 -1.24
C LEU A 227 -2.69 25.89 0.27
N ILE A 228 -1.69 25.62 1.08
CA ILE A 228 -1.82 25.55 2.54
C ILE A 228 -0.94 26.58 3.23
N ARG A 229 -1.24 26.84 4.48
CA ARG A 229 -0.38 27.64 5.37
C ARG A 229 -0.09 26.84 6.62
N GLU A 230 1.16 26.86 7.04
CA GLU A 230 1.58 26.33 8.35
C GLU A 230 1.05 27.22 9.48
N THR A 231 0.68 26.61 10.58
CA THR A 231 0.12 27.28 11.76
C THR A 231 0.79 26.79 13.04
N ASP A 232 0.44 27.39 14.16
CA ASP A 232 0.91 27.03 15.51
C ASP A 232 0.07 25.92 16.18
N GLY A 233 -0.86 25.30 15.45
CA GLY A 233 -1.70 24.21 15.96
C GLY A 233 -3.02 24.66 16.59
N SER A 234 -3.26 25.96 16.78
CA SER A 234 -4.53 26.44 17.35
C SER A 234 -5.68 26.42 16.32
N THR A 235 -5.35 26.49 15.03
CA THR A 235 -6.31 26.63 13.93
C THR A 235 -6.10 25.64 12.78
N GLY A 236 -5.11 24.78 12.89
CA GLY A 236 -4.76 23.83 11.83
C GLY A 236 -4.84 22.37 12.27
N PHE A 237 -4.62 21.48 11.32
CA PHE A 237 -4.60 20.04 11.54
C PHE A 237 -3.25 19.46 11.13
N THR A 238 -2.80 18.45 11.88
CA THR A 238 -1.68 17.59 11.48
C THR A 238 -2.18 16.49 10.55
N CYS A 239 -1.29 15.73 9.90
CA CYS A 239 -1.67 14.52 9.18
C CYS A 239 -2.37 13.53 10.13
N GLN A 240 -1.84 13.32 11.34
CA GLN A 240 -2.46 12.48 12.35
C GLN A 240 -3.87 12.97 12.73
N GLY A 241 -4.07 14.28 12.90
CA GLY A 241 -5.39 14.86 13.20
C GLY A 241 -6.40 14.69 12.06
N LEU A 242 -5.95 14.73 10.80
CA LEU A 242 -6.81 14.41 9.66
C LEU A 242 -7.19 12.93 9.61
N LEU A 243 -6.26 12.03 9.93
CA LEU A 243 -6.56 10.60 10.04
C LEU A 243 -7.61 10.32 11.10
N GLU A 244 -7.51 10.93 12.26
CA GLU A 244 -8.52 10.81 13.33
C GLU A 244 -9.90 11.31 12.86
N LYS A 245 -9.94 12.42 12.08
CA LYS A 245 -11.19 12.88 11.48
C LYS A 245 -11.75 11.90 10.46
N ILE A 246 -10.91 11.30 9.61
CA ILE A 246 -11.32 10.28 8.64
C ILE A 246 -11.93 9.08 9.36
N ILE A 247 -11.25 8.56 10.39
CA ILE A 247 -11.74 7.42 11.17
C ILE A 247 -13.08 7.74 11.85
N ASN A 248 -13.27 8.97 12.33
CA ASN A 248 -14.54 9.41 12.93
C ASN A 248 -15.71 9.52 11.94
N LEU A 249 -15.45 9.53 10.63
CA LEU A 249 -16.48 9.45 9.59
C LEU A 249 -16.93 8.03 9.28
N PHE A 250 -16.19 7.02 9.72
CA PHE A 250 -16.51 5.63 9.47
C PHE A 250 -17.83 5.24 10.14
N SER A 251 -18.66 4.54 9.40
CA SER A 251 -20.02 4.22 9.82
C SER A 251 -20.42 2.82 9.37
N GLY A 252 -21.41 2.27 10.05
CA GLY A 252 -21.90 0.92 9.80
C GLY A 252 -21.95 0.09 11.08
N ASN A 253 -22.06 -1.22 10.95
CA ASN A 253 -21.90 -2.14 12.07
C ASN A 253 -20.43 -2.29 12.46
N GLU A 254 -20.15 -2.97 13.56
CA GLU A 254 -18.78 -3.12 14.11
C GLU A 254 -17.82 -3.77 13.11
N GLU A 255 -18.24 -4.80 12.37
CA GLU A 255 -17.44 -5.50 11.37
C GLU A 255 -17.10 -4.59 10.18
N GLU A 256 -18.05 -3.79 9.71
CA GLU A 256 -17.87 -2.81 8.64
C GLU A 256 -16.88 -1.71 9.03
N ILE A 257 -16.96 -1.20 10.26
CA ILE A 257 -16.03 -0.19 10.79
C ILE A 257 -14.62 -0.78 10.89
N ILE A 258 -14.47 -1.99 11.43
CA ILE A 258 -13.19 -2.69 11.52
C ILE A 258 -12.59 -2.86 10.11
N GLN A 259 -13.38 -3.25 9.11
CA GLN A 259 -12.91 -3.38 7.74
C GLN A 259 -12.43 -2.04 7.15
N GLN A 260 -13.14 -0.94 7.40
CA GLN A 260 -12.73 0.40 6.95
C GLN A 260 -11.40 0.80 7.58
N ILE A 261 -11.24 0.62 8.88
CA ILE A 261 -10.00 0.91 9.63
C ILE A 261 -8.85 0.07 9.07
N THR A 262 -9.02 -1.23 8.95
CA THR A 262 -7.99 -2.16 8.47
C THR A 262 -7.53 -1.79 7.04
N THR A 263 -8.49 -1.45 6.17
CA THR A 263 -8.19 -1.04 4.80
C THR A 263 -7.42 0.28 4.77
N LEU A 264 -7.81 1.26 5.59
CA LEU A 264 -7.12 2.55 5.70
C LEU A 264 -5.71 2.37 6.26
N GLU A 265 -5.54 1.60 7.32
CA GLU A 265 -4.24 1.33 7.95
C GLU A 265 -3.27 0.69 6.96
N PHE A 266 -3.72 -0.26 6.16
CA PHE A 266 -2.92 -0.87 5.10
C PHE A 266 -2.42 0.17 4.08
N LYS A 267 -3.28 1.09 3.65
CA LYS A 267 -2.89 2.16 2.72
C LYS A 267 -1.88 3.12 3.35
N ILE A 268 -2.07 3.49 4.61
CA ILE A 268 -1.17 4.38 5.36
C ILE A 268 0.22 3.75 5.51
N GLU A 269 0.29 2.48 5.86
CA GLU A 269 1.57 1.78 6.00
C GLU A 269 2.36 1.78 4.69
N ASN A 270 1.69 1.60 3.55
CA ASN A 270 2.32 1.67 2.24
C ASN A 270 2.80 3.09 1.87
N ARG A 271 2.14 4.13 2.35
CA ARG A 271 2.55 5.54 2.12
C ARG A 271 3.65 6.00 3.08
N GLY A 272 3.83 5.34 4.21
CA GLY A 272 4.89 5.61 5.17
C GLY A 272 4.51 6.63 6.25
N ASN A 273 5.51 7.01 7.05
CA ASN A 273 5.32 7.77 8.28
C ASN A 273 4.78 9.21 8.10
N ALA A 274 4.79 9.75 6.89
CA ALA A 274 4.30 11.11 6.64
C ALA A 274 2.81 11.28 6.97
N CYS A 275 1.98 10.26 6.69
CA CYS A 275 0.55 10.28 7.02
C CYS A 275 0.26 10.30 8.53
N ARG A 276 1.19 9.86 9.37
CA ARG A 276 1.07 9.84 10.84
C ARG A 276 1.83 10.98 11.50
N ASP A 277 2.31 11.96 10.74
CA ASP A 277 3.08 13.08 11.26
C ASP A 277 2.20 13.99 12.11
N SER A 278 2.69 14.33 13.31
CA SER A 278 2.03 15.21 14.26
C SER A 278 2.83 16.49 14.57
N ARG A 279 3.96 16.71 13.85
CA ARG A 279 4.86 17.85 14.13
C ARG A 279 4.41 19.15 13.47
N TYR A 280 3.77 19.04 12.28
CA TYR A 280 3.41 20.21 11.46
C TYR A 280 1.90 20.35 11.39
N TYR A 281 1.44 21.57 11.65
CA TYR A 281 0.04 21.94 11.57
C TYR A 281 -0.19 22.79 10.32
N PHE A 282 -1.20 22.44 9.55
CA PHE A 282 -1.54 23.16 8.33
C PHE A 282 -3.02 23.53 8.32
N MET A 283 -3.33 24.62 7.66
CA MET A 283 -4.69 25.04 7.38
C MET A 283 -4.85 25.46 5.90
N LEU A 284 -6.07 25.37 5.41
CA LEU A 284 -6.44 25.93 4.12
C LEU A 284 -6.42 27.46 4.19
N THR A 285 -6.03 28.09 3.09
CA THR A 285 -6.14 29.54 2.89
C THR A 285 -7.38 29.83 2.06
N ASN A 286 -7.78 31.09 1.93
CA ASN A 286 -8.82 31.47 0.98
C ASN A 286 -8.36 31.11 -0.44
N ASP A 287 -9.27 30.60 -1.28
CA ASP A 287 -8.96 30.09 -2.63
C ASP A 287 -7.86 29.00 -2.64
N SER A 288 -7.85 28.13 -1.62
CA SER A 288 -6.82 27.11 -1.49
C SER A 288 -6.97 25.92 -2.42
N LEU A 289 -8.18 25.59 -2.82
CA LEU A 289 -8.51 24.36 -3.54
C LEU A 289 -8.92 24.67 -4.98
N ARG A 290 -8.17 24.13 -5.93
CA ARG A 290 -8.45 24.26 -7.37
C ARG A 290 -8.40 22.92 -8.05
N LYS A 291 -9.44 22.55 -8.78
CA LYS A 291 -9.47 21.42 -9.70
C LYS A 291 -9.22 21.89 -11.12
N ILE A 292 -8.20 21.36 -11.75
CA ILE A 292 -7.76 21.68 -13.10
C ILE A 292 -7.90 20.40 -13.93
N LYS A 293 -8.52 20.48 -15.10
CA LYS A 293 -8.57 19.31 -15.99
C LYS A 293 -7.17 18.93 -16.46
N MET A 294 -6.82 17.68 -16.37
CA MET A 294 -5.46 17.20 -16.72
C MET A 294 -5.04 17.56 -18.14
N ASN A 295 -5.99 17.56 -19.07
CA ASN A 295 -5.74 17.93 -20.48
C ASN A 295 -5.50 19.44 -20.71
N GLU A 296 -5.72 20.28 -19.71
CA GLU A 296 -5.45 21.71 -19.73
C GLU A 296 -4.10 22.08 -19.12
N VAL A 297 -3.46 21.09 -18.43
CA VAL A 297 -2.13 21.27 -17.83
C VAL A 297 -1.06 21.26 -18.95
N PRO A 298 -0.18 22.28 -19.03
CA PRO A 298 0.87 22.30 -20.03
C PRO A 298 1.83 21.13 -19.90
N ILE A 299 2.01 20.39 -20.99
CA ILE A 299 2.99 19.30 -21.10
C ILE A 299 4.16 19.77 -21.96
N PRO A 300 5.42 19.55 -21.56
CA PRO A 300 6.58 19.91 -22.36
C PRO A 300 6.53 19.26 -23.74
N THR A 301 6.83 20.04 -24.79
CA THR A 301 6.89 19.53 -26.16
C THR A 301 8.13 18.66 -26.36
N GLY A 302 8.00 17.56 -27.11
CA GLY A 302 9.12 16.63 -27.38
C GLY A 302 9.25 15.48 -26.37
N SER A 303 8.29 15.33 -25.48
CA SER A 303 8.32 14.35 -24.38
C SER A 303 8.05 12.90 -24.79
N SER A 304 7.62 12.63 -26.04
CA SER A 304 7.24 11.27 -26.48
C SER A 304 8.39 10.25 -26.51
N GLU A 305 9.63 10.68 -26.50
CA GLU A 305 10.83 9.83 -26.52
C GLU A 305 11.55 9.73 -25.16
N ILE A 306 11.11 10.51 -24.15
CA ILE A 306 11.78 10.60 -22.84
C ILE A 306 10.95 9.82 -21.81
N LYS A 307 11.55 8.78 -21.22
CA LYS A 307 10.87 7.88 -20.27
C LYS A 307 10.68 8.48 -18.87
N GLU A 308 11.57 9.39 -18.46
CA GLU A 308 11.51 10.05 -17.15
C GLU A 308 11.67 11.56 -17.36
N ILE A 309 10.58 12.29 -17.18
CA ILE A 309 10.57 13.76 -17.23
C ILE A 309 10.08 14.27 -15.90
N GLU A 310 10.90 15.14 -15.29
CA GLU A 310 10.44 15.98 -14.18
C GLU A 310 10.37 17.42 -14.68
N TRP A 311 9.26 18.10 -14.43
CA TRP A 311 9.14 19.52 -14.77
C TRP A 311 8.29 20.27 -13.76
N LEU A 312 8.49 21.58 -13.72
CA LEU A 312 7.73 22.49 -12.88
C LEU A 312 6.57 23.07 -13.70
N VAL A 313 5.37 22.98 -13.17
CA VAL A 313 4.15 23.56 -13.77
C VAL A 313 3.61 24.64 -12.84
N ASP A 314 3.45 25.87 -13.38
CA ASP A 314 2.69 26.92 -12.73
C ASP A 314 1.23 26.86 -13.18
N VAL A 315 0.34 26.52 -12.25
CA VAL A 315 -1.10 26.42 -12.51
C VAL A 315 -1.88 27.63 -12.01
N SER A 316 -1.22 28.73 -11.67
CA SER A 316 -1.86 29.94 -11.14
C SER A 316 -2.87 30.56 -12.11
N ASN A 317 -2.60 30.46 -13.41
CA ASN A 317 -3.35 31.11 -14.48
C ASN A 317 -4.15 30.12 -15.36
N ILE A 318 -4.21 28.86 -15.00
CA ILE A 318 -5.01 27.87 -15.74
C ILE A 318 -6.45 27.94 -15.27
N GLU A 319 -7.40 27.71 -16.18
CA GLU A 319 -8.83 27.61 -15.84
C GLU A 319 -9.07 26.51 -14.81
N PHE A 320 -9.86 26.79 -13.78
CA PHE A 320 -10.06 25.87 -12.67
C PHE A 320 -11.50 25.92 -12.14
N GLU A 321 -11.89 24.84 -11.49
CA GLU A 321 -13.08 24.76 -10.65
C GLU A 321 -12.66 24.94 -9.18
N SER A 322 -13.24 25.94 -8.49
CA SER A 322 -13.05 26.05 -7.03
C SER A 322 -14.01 25.11 -6.30
N PHE A 323 -13.55 24.58 -5.19
CA PHE A 323 -14.38 23.80 -4.27
C PHE A 323 -13.96 24.07 -2.82
N GLU A 324 -14.83 23.76 -1.88
CA GLU A 324 -14.57 23.96 -0.45
C GLU A 324 -14.62 22.63 0.28
N ILE A 325 -13.79 22.49 1.30
CA ILE A 325 -13.81 21.35 2.23
C ILE A 325 -14.03 21.92 3.63
N SER A 326 -15.05 21.44 4.31
CA SER A 326 -15.33 21.79 5.71
C SER A 326 -14.57 20.82 6.61
N LEU A 327 -13.58 21.32 7.35
CA LEU A 327 -12.78 20.58 8.31
C LEU A 327 -13.30 20.70 9.75
#